data_1bc0d1094472997ce340eef953c7d2ef
#
_entry.id   1bc0d1094472997ce340eef953c7d2ef
#
_cell.length_a   1.000
_cell.length_b   1.000
_cell.length_c   1.000
_cell.angle_alpha   90.00
_cell.angle_beta   90.00
_cell.angle_gamma   90.00
#
_symmetry.space_group_name_H-M   'P 1'
#
loop_
_entity.id
_entity.type
_entity.pdbx_description
1 polymer ?
#
loop_
_entity_poly.entity_id
_entity_poly.type
_entity_poly.pdbx_seq_one_letter_code
_entity_poly.pdbx_strand_id
1 'polypeptide(L)'
;MLRRALAVAPLLLVLVLACASPTLPLPPPEIPTVGMGTDANHVKLTATCGGAEGGALIVVVNNVAPAGQQVGGGYATACGSWEAEIWAHKGDALEITQEVGGQSSQQTTMQVP
;
A
#
# COMPACT_ATOMS: atom_id res chain seq x y z
N MET A 1 11.22 -45.15 -27.40
CA MET A 1 11.28 -44.66 -26.00
C MET A 1 11.89 -43.28 -25.87
N LEU A 2 13.01 -42.99 -26.52
CA LEU A 2 13.66 -41.66 -26.48
C LEU A 2 12.79 -40.52 -27.01
N ARG A 3 11.95 -40.76 -28.00
CA ARG A 3 11.06 -39.75 -28.58
C ARG A 3 9.94 -39.27 -27.61
N ARG A 4 9.52 -40.16 -26.68
CA ARG A 4 8.48 -39.78 -25.69
C ARG A 4 9.05 -38.95 -24.54
N ALA A 5 10.29 -39.18 -24.15
CA ALA A 5 10.96 -38.37 -23.12
C ALA A 5 11.25 -36.94 -23.59
N LEU A 6 11.61 -36.77 -24.88
CA LEU A 6 11.87 -35.48 -25.49
C LEU A 6 10.60 -34.62 -25.65
N ALA A 7 9.40 -35.24 -25.77
CA ALA A 7 8.13 -34.54 -25.89
C ALA A 7 7.61 -34.00 -24.55
N VAL A 8 7.98 -34.60 -23.42
CA VAL A 8 7.53 -34.19 -22.07
C VAL A 8 8.37 -33.04 -21.54
N ALA A 9 9.66 -32.96 -21.82
CA ALA A 9 10.55 -31.89 -21.32
C ALA A 9 10.15 -30.49 -21.78
N PRO A 10 9.76 -30.22 -23.04
CA PRO A 10 9.29 -28.89 -23.45
C PRO A 10 7.99 -28.47 -22.77
N LEU A 11 7.10 -29.42 -22.48
CA LEU A 11 5.82 -29.12 -21.80
C LEU A 11 6.04 -28.67 -20.35
N LEU A 12 6.95 -29.32 -19.63
CA LEU A 12 7.32 -28.96 -18.27
C LEU A 12 7.97 -27.57 -18.22
N LEU A 13 8.79 -27.21 -19.19
CA LEU A 13 9.42 -25.89 -19.30
C LEU A 13 8.39 -24.77 -19.49
N VAL A 14 7.37 -25.00 -20.31
CA VAL A 14 6.29 -24.03 -20.53
C VAL A 14 5.47 -23.82 -19.26
N LEU A 15 5.18 -24.86 -18.47
CA LEU A 15 4.49 -24.74 -17.18
C LEU A 15 5.29 -23.93 -16.17
N VAL A 16 6.60 -24.09 -16.10
CA VAL A 16 7.48 -23.31 -15.21
C VAL A 16 7.47 -21.83 -15.60
N LEU A 17 7.52 -21.51 -16.89
CA LEU A 17 7.44 -20.13 -17.37
C LEU A 17 6.08 -19.49 -17.07
N ALA A 18 4.98 -20.24 -17.17
CA ALA A 18 3.65 -19.73 -16.80
C ALA A 18 3.53 -19.42 -15.31
N CYS A 19 4.15 -20.23 -14.43
CA CYS A 19 4.18 -19.98 -12.98
C CYS A 19 5.08 -18.79 -12.60
N ALA A 20 6.02 -18.39 -13.44
CA ALA A 20 6.95 -17.28 -13.22
C ALA A 20 6.45 -15.96 -13.83
N SER A 21 5.19 -15.89 -14.29
CA SER A 21 4.61 -14.65 -14.82
C SER A 21 4.61 -13.55 -13.76
N PRO A 22 5.04 -12.31 -14.12
CA PRO A 22 5.07 -11.23 -13.16
C PRO A 22 3.67 -10.86 -12.69
N THR A 23 3.52 -10.58 -11.39
CA THR A 23 2.30 -10.04 -10.82
C THR A 23 2.17 -8.56 -11.18
N LEU A 24 0.94 -8.08 -11.32
CA LEU A 24 0.68 -6.66 -11.54
C LEU A 24 1.15 -5.86 -10.32
N PRO A 25 1.74 -4.66 -10.52
CA PRO A 25 2.12 -3.81 -9.41
C PRO A 25 0.87 -3.36 -8.64
N LEU A 26 1.02 -3.24 -7.32
CA LEU A 26 -0.03 -2.75 -6.45
C LEU A 26 -0.24 -1.25 -6.71
N PRO A 27 -1.47 -0.78 -6.98
CA PRO A 27 -1.71 0.64 -7.20
C PRO A 27 -1.49 1.45 -5.92
N PRO A 28 -1.13 2.75 -6.03
CA PRO A 28 -1.05 3.61 -4.86
C PRO A 28 -2.44 3.80 -4.24
N PRO A 29 -2.53 4.02 -2.91
CA PRO A 29 -3.81 4.31 -2.28
C PRO A 29 -4.37 5.65 -2.76
N GLU A 30 -5.69 5.81 -2.71
CA GLU A 30 -6.33 7.08 -3.04
C GLU A 30 -6.00 8.14 -1.98
N ILE A 31 -6.06 9.42 -2.39
CA ILE A 31 -5.84 10.55 -1.48
C ILE A 31 -6.97 10.57 -0.45
N PRO A 32 -6.66 10.48 0.85
CA PRO A 32 -7.67 10.53 1.91
C PRO A 32 -8.16 11.96 2.17
N THR A 33 -9.26 12.06 2.90
CA THR A 33 -9.68 13.32 3.50
C THR A 33 -8.94 13.54 4.80
N VAL A 34 -8.72 14.81 5.16
CA VAL A 34 -8.00 15.20 6.37
C VAL A 34 -8.98 15.83 7.36
N GLY A 35 -8.97 15.32 8.58
CA GLY A 35 -9.75 15.83 9.69
C GLY A 35 -8.91 16.06 10.93
N MET A 36 -9.55 16.48 12.00
CA MET A 36 -8.89 16.72 13.28
C MET A 36 -8.49 15.39 13.92
N GLY A 37 -7.24 15.31 14.40
CA GLY A 37 -6.75 14.19 15.19
C GLY A 37 -7.09 14.31 16.67
N THR A 38 -6.43 13.50 17.50
CA THR A 38 -6.64 13.45 18.94
C THR A 38 -6.16 14.73 19.64
N ASP A 39 -5.22 15.44 19.05
CA ASP A 39 -4.70 16.71 19.59
C ASP A 39 -4.32 17.69 18.46
N ALA A 40 -3.84 18.88 18.84
CA ALA A 40 -3.49 19.94 17.89
C ALA A 40 -2.31 19.60 16.97
N ASN A 41 -1.52 18.58 17.31
CA ASN A 41 -0.35 18.15 16.53
C ASN A 41 -0.63 16.95 15.63
N HIS A 42 -1.84 16.41 15.65
CA HIS A 42 -2.21 15.24 14.88
C HIS A 42 -3.37 15.53 13.94
N VAL A 43 -3.31 14.91 12.76
CA VAL A 43 -4.43 14.89 11.82
C VAL A 43 -4.91 13.46 11.64
N LYS A 44 -6.20 13.33 11.34
CA LYS A 44 -6.82 12.05 11.04
C LYS A 44 -7.07 11.97 9.54
N LEU A 45 -6.53 10.95 8.91
CA LEU A 45 -6.75 10.65 7.50
C LEU A 45 -7.84 9.59 7.39
N THR A 46 -8.79 9.82 6.50
CA THR A 46 -9.92 8.91 6.29
C THR A 46 -10.14 8.67 4.81
N ALA A 47 -10.22 7.40 4.43
CA ALA A 47 -10.56 6.99 3.08
C ALA A 47 -11.78 6.06 3.09
N THR A 48 -12.64 6.19 2.09
CA THR A 48 -13.83 5.36 1.92
C THR A 48 -13.50 4.01 1.29
N CYS A 49 -14.49 3.12 1.18
CA CYS A 49 -14.35 1.84 0.49
C CYS A 49 -13.73 2.04 -0.90
N GLY A 50 -12.75 1.21 -1.24
CA GLY A 50 -12.00 1.33 -2.50
C GLY A 50 -10.79 2.26 -2.41
N GLY A 51 -10.55 2.94 -1.29
CA GLY A 51 -9.37 3.79 -1.09
C GLY A 51 -8.06 3.02 -1.04
N ALA A 52 -8.12 1.74 -0.70
CA ALA A 52 -7.00 0.81 -0.71
C ALA A 52 -7.48 -0.60 -1.03
N GLU A 53 -6.55 -1.53 -1.18
CA GLU A 53 -6.89 -2.96 -1.23
C GLU A 53 -7.46 -3.42 0.10
N GLY A 54 -8.46 -4.31 0.06
CA GLY A 54 -9.06 -4.90 1.27
C GLY A 54 -7.99 -5.57 2.13
N GLY A 55 -7.94 -5.19 3.42
CA GLY A 55 -6.98 -5.75 4.37
C GLY A 55 -5.55 -5.25 4.24
N ALA A 56 -5.26 -4.32 3.35
CA ALA A 56 -3.91 -3.76 3.18
C ALA A 56 -3.42 -3.03 4.43
N LEU A 57 -2.13 -3.07 4.66
CA LEU A 57 -1.49 -2.21 5.65
C LEU A 57 -1.23 -0.85 5.02
N ILE A 58 -1.80 0.19 5.59
CA ILE A 58 -1.55 1.58 5.18
C ILE A 58 -0.42 2.14 6.01
N VAL A 59 0.57 2.71 5.35
CA VAL A 59 1.71 3.36 5.99
C VAL A 59 1.75 4.82 5.56
N VAL A 60 1.72 5.72 6.53
CA VAL A 60 1.80 7.17 6.33
C VAL A 60 3.10 7.68 6.92
N VAL A 61 3.86 8.43 6.14
CA VAL A 61 5.13 9.00 6.56
C VAL A 61 5.08 10.52 6.46
N ASN A 62 5.48 11.18 7.55
CA ASN A 62 5.73 12.62 7.58
C ASN A 62 7.19 12.85 8.00
N ASN A 63 8.04 13.19 7.04
CA ASN A 63 9.48 13.32 7.27
C ASN A 63 9.87 14.54 8.10
N VAL A 64 8.97 15.51 8.25
CA VAL A 64 9.22 16.72 9.08
C VAL A 64 8.66 16.59 10.49
N ALA A 65 8.02 15.48 10.82
CA ALA A 65 7.57 15.21 12.18
C ALA A 65 8.75 14.91 13.10
N PRO A 66 8.59 15.10 14.43
CA PRO A 66 9.62 14.75 15.40
C PRO A 66 10.00 13.26 15.32
N ALA A 67 11.23 12.93 15.68
CA ALA A 67 11.68 11.55 15.75
C ALA A 67 10.74 10.71 16.62
N GLY A 68 10.40 9.51 16.14
CA GLY A 68 9.44 8.63 16.78
C GLY A 68 7.97 8.92 16.45
N GLN A 69 7.67 10.03 15.74
CA GLN A 69 6.31 10.41 15.34
C GLN A 69 6.15 10.55 13.83
N GLN A 70 7.12 10.08 13.07
CA GLN A 70 7.17 10.24 11.62
C GLN A 70 6.30 9.24 10.85
N VAL A 71 5.91 8.13 11.49
CA VAL A 71 5.16 7.05 10.84
C VAL A 71 3.86 6.81 11.57
N GLY A 72 2.79 6.70 10.81
CA GLY A 72 1.47 6.28 11.28
C GLY A 72 0.86 5.30 10.29
N GLY A 73 -0.30 4.77 10.61
CA GLY A 73 -1.00 3.89 9.70
C GLY A 73 -1.98 2.98 10.39
N GLY A 74 -2.45 1.99 9.65
CA GLY A 74 -3.41 1.01 10.11
C GLY A 74 -3.83 0.08 8.98
N TYR A 75 -4.61 -0.94 9.30
CA TYR A 75 -5.11 -1.87 8.31
C TYR A 75 -6.40 -1.37 7.68
N ALA A 76 -6.51 -1.50 6.35
CA ALA A 76 -7.75 -1.26 5.65
C ALA A 76 -8.77 -2.34 5.98
N THR A 77 -10.05 -1.98 5.94
CA THR A 77 -11.16 -2.93 6.06
C THR A 77 -11.28 -3.81 4.82
N ALA A 78 -12.17 -4.79 4.84
CA ALA A 78 -12.39 -5.68 3.70
C ALA A 78 -12.82 -4.93 2.44
N CYS A 79 -13.51 -3.80 2.54
CA CYS A 79 -13.89 -2.98 1.39
C CYS A 79 -12.82 -1.96 0.98
N GLY A 80 -11.69 -1.88 1.69
CA GLY A 80 -10.61 -0.96 1.38
C GLY A 80 -10.75 0.44 2.00
N SER A 81 -11.67 0.65 2.92
CA SER A 81 -11.72 1.87 3.72
C SER A 81 -10.64 1.84 4.80
N TRP A 82 -10.12 3.01 5.18
CA TRP A 82 -9.10 3.06 6.22
C TRP A 82 -9.07 4.41 6.93
N GLU A 83 -8.53 4.38 8.13
CA GLU A 83 -8.23 5.56 8.92
C GLU A 83 -6.81 5.47 9.44
N ALA A 84 -6.12 6.61 9.50
CA ALA A 84 -4.80 6.71 10.09
C ALA A 84 -4.64 8.07 10.75
N GLU A 85 -3.92 8.09 11.85
CA GLU A 85 -3.57 9.34 12.53
C GLU A 85 -2.07 9.54 12.42
N ILE A 86 -1.63 10.77 12.14
CA ILE A 86 -0.22 11.11 11.96
C ILE A 86 0.04 12.48 12.56
N TRP A 87 1.21 12.66 13.18
CA TRP A 87 1.69 13.97 13.55
C TRP A 87 1.91 14.80 12.29
N ALA A 88 1.21 15.90 12.15
CA ALA A 88 1.31 16.76 10.98
C ALA A 88 0.73 18.14 11.25
N HIS A 89 1.29 19.13 10.59
CA HIS A 89 0.79 20.50 10.57
C HIS A 89 0.44 20.90 9.14
N LYS A 90 -0.32 21.98 9.02
CA LYS A 90 -0.69 22.57 7.73
C LYS A 90 0.55 22.76 6.84
N GLY A 91 0.46 22.30 5.61
CA GLY A 91 1.54 22.41 4.63
C GLY A 91 2.52 21.25 4.61
N ASP A 92 2.49 20.35 5.61
CA ASP A 92 3.36 19.18 5.62
C ASP A 92 3.01 18.25 4.48
N ALA A 93 4.04 17.69 3.83
CA ALA A 93 3.88 16.67 2.79
C ALA A 93 3.82 15.28 3.44
N LEU A 94 2.77 14.53 3.13
CA LEU A 94 2.59 13.15 3.60
C LEU A 94 2.82 12.19 2.44
N GLU A 95 3.50 11.09 2.73
CA GLU A 95 3.73 9.98 1.80
C GLU A 95 2.95 8.77 2.28
N ILE A 96 2.05 8.25 1.45
CA ILE A 96 1.13 7.18 1.82
C ILE A 96 1.36 5.99 0.88
N THR A 97 1.59 4.83 1.45
CA THR A 97 1.72 3.56 0.72
C THR A 97 0.77 2.53 1.27
N GLN A 98 0.47 1.50 0.50
CA GLN A 98 -0.20 0.30 0.97
C GLN A 98 0.67 -0.92 0.75
N GLU A 99 0.56 -1.89 1.64
CA GLU A 99 1.29 -3.16 1.57
C GLU A 99 0.31 -4.33 1.63
N VAL A 100 0.48 -5.28 0.72
CA VAL A 100 -0.28 -6.51 0.66
C VAL A 100 0.67 -7.67 0.39
N GLY A 101 0.70 -8.66 1.28
CA GLY A 101 1.51 -9.85 1.09
C GLY A 101 3.01 -9.57 0.92
N GLY A 102 3.53 -8.58 1.63
CA GLY A 102 4.95 -8.18 1.54
C GLY A 102 5.29 -7.30 0.34
N GLN A 103 4.31 -6.98 -0.50
CA GLN A 103 4.48 -6.09 -1.64
C GLN A 103 4.00 -4.69 -1.28
N SER A 104 4.83 -3.67 -1.51
CA SER A 104 4.48 -2.26 -1.31
C SER A 104 4.06 -1.61 -2.62
N SER A 105 3.06 -0.73 -2.56
CA SER A 105 2.66 0.11 -3.68
C SER A 105 3.63 1.26 -3.91
N GLN A 106 3.45 1.96 -5.03
CA GLN A 106 3.97 3.30 -5.16
C GLN A 106 3.26 4.21 -4.15
N GLN A 107 3.92 5.30 -3.77
CA GLN A 107 3.34 6.22 -2.78
C GLN A 107 2.36 7.21 -3.42
N THR A 108 1.36 7.59 -2.64
CA THR A 108 0.54 8.75 -2.86
C THR A 108 1.12 9.89 -2.03
N THR A 109 1.35 11.04 -2.64
CA THR A 109 1.86 12.23 -1.93
C THR A 109 0.74 13.26 -1.83
N MET A 110 0.57 13.84 -0.64
CA MET A 110 -0.39 14.90 -0.40
C MET A 110 0.16 15.93 0.57
N GLN A 111 -0.35 17.15 0.51
CA GLN A 111 -0.07 18.17 1.51
C GLN A 111 -1.27 18.31 2.46
N VAL A 112 -0.98 18.54 3.72
CA VAL A 112 -2.00 18.84 4.74
C VAL A 112 -2.58 20.22 4.46
N PRO A 113 -3.92 20.31 4.23
CA PRO A 113 -4.57 21.59 3.93
C PRO A 113 -4.62 22.56 5.11
#